data_63b0cf54051eb5540e01ded8735f6127
#
_entry.id   63b0cf54051eb5540e01ded8735f6127
#
_cell.length_a   1.000
_cell.length_b   1.000
_cell.length_c   1.000
_cell.angle_alpha   90.00
_cell.angle_beta   90.00
_cell.angle_gamma   90.00
#
_symmetry.space_group_name_H-M   'P 1'
#
loop_
_entity.id
_entity.type
_entity.pdbx_description
1 polymer ?
#
loop_
_entity_poly.entity_id
_entity_poly.type
_entity_poly.pdbx_seq_one_letter_code
_entity_poly.pdbx_strand_id
1 'polypeptide(L)'
;MRVPGTQFQLDPVQAAFNIGAMIRWLDFNDTWLAAEWGHPSDNLGGILATADWLSRNAVASGKVPLTMKQVLTAMIKAHEIQGCIALENSFNRVGLDHVLLVKVASTAVVAEMLGLTREEILNAVSLAWVDGQSLRTYRHAPNTGTRKSWAAGDATSRAVRLALMAKTGEMGYPSALTAPVWGFYDVSFKGESFRFQRPYGSYVMENVLFKISFPAEFHSQTAVEAAMTLYEQMQAAGKTAADIEKVTIRTHEACIRIIDKKGPLNNPADRDHCIQYMVAIPLLFGRLTAADYED
;
A
#
# COMPACT_ATOMS: atom_id res chain seq x y z
N MET A 1 21.93 0.48 -5.02
CA MET A 1 21.51 1.25 -3.85
C MET A 1 21.55 0.41 -2.57
N ARG A 2 21.54 1.01 -1.39
CA ARG A 2 21.56 0.28 -0.11
C ARG A 2 20.15 0.18 0.48
N VAL A 3 19.74 -1.03 0.86
CA VAL A 3 18.45 -1.22 1.54
C VAL A 3 18.60 -0.79 3.00
N PRO A 4 17.78 0.17 3.50
CA PRO A 4 17.88 0.67 4.87
C PRO A 4 17.81 -0.44 5.92
N GLY A 5 18.59 -0.29 7.01
CA GLY A 5 18.64 -1.28 8.08
C GLY A 5 19.32 -2.61 7.75
N THR A 6 19.90 -2.75 6.56
CA THR A 6 20.57 -3.99 6.09
C THR A 6 21.95 -3.70 5.49
N GLN A 7 22.69 -4.79 5.19
CA GLN A 7 23.96 -4.72 4.43
C GLN A 7 23.74 -4.93 2.92
N PHE A 8 22.50 -5.10 2.46
CA PHE A 8 22.22 -5.41 1.06
C PHE A 8 22.46 -4.19 0.17
N GLN A 9 23.21 -4.41 -0.90
CA GLN A 9 23.39 -3.47 -2.01
C GLN A 9 22.80 -4.12 -3.27
N LEU A 10 21.72 -3.53 -3.76
CA LEU A 10 20.91 -4.08 -4.82
C LEU A 10 20.75 -3.07 -5.97
N ASP A 11 20.34 -3.53 -7.14
CA ASP A 11 19.84 -2.67 -8.20
C ASP A 11 18.54 -1.95 -7.74
N PRO A 12 18.12 -0.86 -8.40
CA PRO A 12 16.99 -0.07 -7.95
C PRO A 12 15.66 -0.83 -7.99
N VAL A 13 15.47 -1.80 -8.88
CA VAL A 13 14.23 -2.59 -8.99
C VAL A 13 14.10 -3.53 -7.80
N GLN A 14 15.15 -4.32 -7.53
CA GLN A 14 15.15 -5.26 -6.41
C GLN A 14 15.12 -4.53 -5.06
N ALA A 15 15.81 -3.40 -4.97
CA ALA A 15 15.76 -2.57 -3.76
C ALA A 15 14.37 -1.98 -3.51
N ALA A 16 13.68 -1.52 -4.54
CA ALA A 16 12.30 -1.04 -4.43
C ALA A 16 11.36 -2.13 -3.88
N PHE A 17 11.54 -3.38 -4.34
CA PHE A 17 10.79 -4.53 -3.80
C PHE A 17 11.03 -4.70 -2.30
N ASN A 18 12.28 -4.76 -1.87
CA ASN A 18 12.64 -5.00 -0.48
C ASN A 18 12.16 -3.86 0.44
N ILE A 19 12.40 -2.60 0.04
CA ILE A 19 11.95 -1.43 0.82
C ILE A 19 10.42 -1.40 0.90
N GLY A 20 9.72 -1.64 -0.21
CA GLY A 20 8.27 -1.66 -0.24
C GLY A 20 7.67 -2.78 0.62
N ALA A 21 8.31 -3.96 0.66
CA ALA A 21 7.91 -5.04 1.56
C ALA A 21 8.12 -4.66 3.03
N MET A 22 9.23 -4.01 3.38
CA MET A 22 9.50 -3.52 4.74
C MET A 22 8.48 -2.45 5.17
N ILE A 23 8.11 -1.52 4.29
CA ILE A 23 7.11 -0.49 4.56
C ILE A 23 5.75 -1.12 4.84
N ARG A 24 5.39 -2.15 4.09
CA ARG A 24 4.07 -2.78 4.14
C ARG A 24 3.93 -3.90 5.17
N TRP A 25 5.02 -4.28 5.82
CA TRP A 25 5.03 -5.31 6.86
C TRP A 25 4.08 -4.94 8.00
N LEU A 26 3.22 -5.87 8.41
CA LEU A 26 2.22 -5.72 9.49
C LEU A 26 1.30 -4.49 9.37
N ASP A 27 1.13 -3.94 8.20
CA ASP A 27 0.16 -2.87 7.94
C ASP A 27 0.36 -1.57 8.76
N PHE A 28 1.61 -1.24 9.11
CA PHE A 28 1.91 -0.10 10.01
C PHE A 28 1.93 1.26 9.33
N ASN A 29 1.98 1.29 8.01
CA ASN A 29 2.01 2.51 7.22
C ASN A 29 0.65 3.22 7.16
N ASP A 30 0.59 4.36 6.46
CA ASP A 30 -0.60 5.20 6.33
C ASP A 30 -1.82 4.46 5.75
N THR A 31 -2.96 5.13 5.76
CA THR A 31 -4.19 4.62 5.15
C THR A 31 -4.97 5.76 4.48
N TRP A 32 -5.35 5.55 3.23
CA TRP A 32 -6.26 6.39 2.48
C TRP A 32 -7.62 5.70 2.34
N LEU A 33 -8.65 6.29 2.96
CA LEU A 33 -10.02 5.77 2.91
C LEU A 33 -10.82 6.53 1.85
N ALA A 34 -11.19 5.84 0.77
CA ALA A 34 -11.91 6.40 -0.36
C ALA A 34 -12.81 5.32 -0.98
N ALA A 35 -13.26 5.44 -2.23
CA ALA A 35 -13.94 4.35 -2.93
C ALA A 35 -13.03 3.12 -3.09
N GLU A 36 -11.73 3.34 -3.30
CA GLU A 36 -10.68 2.33 -3.13
C GLU A 36 -9.83 2.67 -1.90
N TRP A 37 -9.64 1.70 -1.01
CA TRP A 37 -8.75 1.84 0.14
C TRP A 37 -7.32 1.52 -0.28
N GLY A 38 -6.37 2.27 0.25
CA GLY A 38 -4.98 2.04 -0.08
C GLY A 38 -4.02 2.69 0.89
N HIS A 39 -2.75 2.56 0.57
CA HIS A 39 -1.65 3.04 1.40
C HIS A 39 -0.69 3.82 0.48
N PRO A 40 -0.88 5.13 0.31
CA PRO A 40 -0.03 5.91 -0.60
C PRO A 40 1.45 5.90 -0.26
N SER A 41 1.83 5.68 0.99
CA SER A 41 3.24 5.51 1.38
C SER A 41 3.90 4.24 0.80
N ASP A 42 3.13 3.29 0.26
CA ASP A 42 3.64 2.14 -0.48
C ASP A 42 4.50 2.56 -1.70
N ASN A 43 4.30 3.77 -2.21
CA ASN A 43 5.11 4.33 -3.29
C ASN A 43 6.56 4.65 -2.87
N LEU A 44 6.84 4.81 -1.57
CA LEU A 44 8.17 5.18 -1.08
C LEU A 44 9.23 4.14 -1.47
N GLY A 45 8.88 2.86 -1.59
CA GLY A 45 9.82 1.82 -1.99
C GLY A 45 10.53 2.16 -3.31
N GLY A 46 9.77 2.47 -4.36
CA GLY A 46 10.31 2.85 -5.66
C GLY A 46 10.98 4.23 -5.66
N ILE A 47 10.37 5.20 -4.96
CA ILE A 47 10.89 6.56 -4.87
C ILE A 47 12.25 6.59 -4.16
N LEU A 48 12.36 5.96 -2.99
CA LEU A 48 13.60 5.95 -2.21
C LEU A 48 14.71 5.16 -2.91
N ALA A 49 14.36 4.00 -3.49
CA ALA A 49 15.32 3.20 -4.26
C ALA A 49 15.90 3.99 -5.44
N THR A 50 15.04 4.67 -6.19
CA THR A 50 15.45 5.50 -7.32
C THR A 50 16.26 6.71 -6.87
N ALA A 51 15.84 7.38 -5.80
CA ALA A 51 16.55 8.56 -5.26
C ALA A 51 17.97 8.22 -4.80
N ASP A 52 18.15 7.13 -4.05
CA ASP A 52 19.48 6.69 -3.60
C ASP A 52 20.36 6.28 -4.77
N TRP A 53 19.81 5.54 -5.74
CA TRP A 53 20.53 5.13 -6.95
C TRP A 53 20.99 6.35 -7.76
N LEU A 54 20.12 7.30 -8.03
CA LEU A 54 20.45 8.55 -8.75
C LEU A 54 21.48 9.38 -7.98
N SER A 55 21.31 9.50 -6.68
CA SER A 55 22.21 10.29 -5.83
C SER A 55 23.64 9.70 -5.80
N ARG A 56 23.76 8.38 -5.69
CA ARG A 56 25.07 7.70 -5.75
C ARG A 56 25.75 7.87 -7.09
N ASN A 57 25.01 7.74 -8.20
CA ASN A 57 25.53 7.96 -9.54
C ASN A 57 25.93 9.43 -9.74
N ALA A 58 25.16 10.37 -9.22
CA ALA A 58 25.50 11.80 -9.26
C ALA A 58 26.81 12.08 -8.52
N VAL A 59 26.95 11.61 -7.30
CA VAL A 59 28.17 11.78 -6.49
C VAL A 59 29.38 11.12 -7.17
N ALA A 60 29.24 9.90 -7.68
CA ALA A 60 30.30 9.21 -8.40
C ALA A 60 30.74 9.94 -9.69
N SER A 61 29.85 10.77 -10.26
CA SER A 61 30.12 11.58 -11.45
C SER A 61 30.47 13.05 -11.12
N GLY A 62 30.72 13.39 -9.85
CA GLY A 62 31.04 14.74 -9.41
C GLY A 62 29.85 15.71 -9.46
N LYS A 63 28.60 15.19 -9.51
CA LYS A 63 27.36 15.98 -9.57
C LYS A 63 26.68 16.04 -8.19
N VAL A 64 25.78 16.99 -8.02
CA VAL A 64 25.01 17.18 -6.80
C VAL A 64 23.95 16.06 -6.68
N PRO A 65 23.84 15.39 -5.51
CA PRO A 65 22.80 14.40 -5.26
C PRO A 65 21.41 15.04 -5.11
N LEU A 66 20.37 14.21 -5.16
CA LEU A 66 19.01 14.64 -4.84
C LEU A 66 18.88 15.07 -3.39
N THR A 67 18.07 16.08 -3.13
CA THR A 67 17.75 16.57 -1.79
C THR A 67 16.54 15.83 -1.22
N MET A 68 16.41 15.81 0.11
CA MET A 68 15.21 15.29 0.78
C MET A 68 13.93 16.04 0.36
N LYS A 69 14.04 17.34 0.06
CA LYS A 69 12.91 18.10 -0.49
C LYS A 69 12.39 17.50 -1.79
N GLN A 70 13.26 17.06 -2.69
CA GLN A 70 12.87 16.40 -3.96
C GLN A 70 12.21 15.06 -3.69
N VAL A 71 12.73 14.27 -2.73
CA VAL A 71 12.12 12.99 -2.33
C VAL A 71 10.71 13.21 -1.75
N LEU A 72 10.55 14.18 -0.85
CA LEU A 72 9.25 14.51 -0.27
C LEU A 72 8.27 15.05 -1.33
N THR A 73 8.73 15.85 -2.28
CA THR A 73 7.91 16.30 -3.41
C THR A 73 7.43 15.12 -4.26
N ALA A 74 8.31 14.14 -4.52
CA ALA A 74 7.95 12.92 -5.22
C ALA A 74 6.89 12.11 -4.45
N MET A 75 7.02 12.02 -3.12
CA MET A 75 6.01 11.39 -2.26
C MET A 75 4.66 12.10 -2.33
N ILE A 76 4.62 13.42 -2.24
CA ILE A 76 3.36 14.20 -2.35
C ILE A 76 2.69 13.92 -3.69
N LYS A 77 3.44 13.95 -4.80
CA LYS A 77 2.91 13.63 -6.14
C LYS A 77 2.34 12.22 -6.22
N ALA A 78 3.05 11.23 -5.69
CA ALA A 78 2.60 9.84 -5.71
C ALA A 78 1.33 9.63 -4.87
N HIS A 79 1.26 10.25 -3.67
CA HIS A 79 0.06 10.26 -2.83
C HIS A 79 -1.14 10.83 -3.61
N GLU A 80 -0.94 11.97 -4.24
CA GLU A 80 -2.00 12.66 -4.97
C GLU A 80 -2.49 11.88 -6.18
N ILE A 81 -1.58 11.32 -7.00
CA ILE A 81 -1.95 10.49 -8.15
C ILE A 81 -2.74 9.27 -7.71
N GLN A 82 -2.21 8.51 -6.74
CA GLN A 82 -2.88 7.31 -6.24
C GLN A 82 -4.23 7.63 -5.62
N GLY A 83 -4.26 8.60 -4.72
CA GLY A 83 -5.44 8.89 -3.92
C GLY A 83 -6.56 9.58 -4.69
N CYS A 84 -6.25 10.45 -5.65
CA CYS A 84 -7.25 11.08 -6.51
C CYS A 84 -7.93 10.06 -7.44
N ILE A 85 -7.19 9.10 -7.99
CA ILE A 85 -7.79 8.01 -8.77
C ILE A 85 -8.69 7.17 -7.85
N ALA A 86 -8.27 6.91 -6.62
CA ALA A 86 -9.00 6.09 -5.65
C ALA A 86 -10.27 6.75 -5.09
N LEU A 87 -10.44 8.08 -5.21
CA LEU A 87 -11.55 8.81 -4.59
C LEU A 87 -12.92 8.27 -4.99
N GLU A 88 -13.16 8.06 -6.27
CA GLU A 88 -14.46 7.61 -6.80
C GLU A 88 -14.39 6.26 -7.51
N ASN A 89 -13.20 5.70 -7.71
CA ASN A 89 -12.99 4.51 -8.52
C ASN A 89 -12.60 3.32 -7.64
N SER A 90 -13.50 2.35 -7.51
CA SER A 90 -13.34 1.19 -6.64
C SER A 90 -12.80 -0.02 -7.42
N PHE A 91 -11.53 -0.32 -7.27
CA PHE A 91 -10.87 -1.46 -7.91
C PHE A 91 -11.23 -2.78 -7.22
N ASN A 92 -11.45 -2.76 -5.90
CA ASN A 92 -11.85 -3.98 -5.18
C ASN A 92 -13.23 -4.53 -5.62
N ARG A 93 -14.13 -3.68 -6.11
CA ARG A 93 -15.44 -4.11 -6.62
C ARG A 93 -15.38 -4.86 -7.95
N VAL A 94 -14.26 -4.75 -8.65
CA VAL A 94 -13.98 -5.49 -9.88
C VAL A 94 -12.94 -6.61 -9.69
N GLY A 95 -12.59 -6.90 -8.42
CA GLY A 95 -11.66 -7.98 -8.06
C GLY A 95 -10.18 -7.63 -8.17
N LEU A 96 -9.85 -6.35 -8.38
CA LEU A 96 -8.49 -5.84 -8.42
C LEU A 96 -8.04 -5.33 -7.05
N ASP A 97 -6.74 -5.39 -6.80
CA ASP A 97 -6.15 -4.87 -5.57
C ASP A 97 -5.65 -3.43 -5.73
N HIS A 98 -5.73 -2.63 -4.66
CA HIS A 98 -5.29 -1.24 -4.65
C HIS A 98 -3.81 -1.05 -5.03
N VAL A 99 -2.96 -2.06 -4.89
CA VAL A 99 -1.54 -1.96 -5.28
C VAL A 99 -1.35 -1.75 -6.79
N LEU A 100 -2.40 -1.96 -7.60
CA LEU A 100 -2.42 -1.51 -9.00
C LEU A 100 -2.15 0.00 -9.07
N LEU A 101 -2.79 0.78 -8.20
CA LEU A 101 -2.61 2.24 -8.17
C LEU A 101 -1.21 2.64 -7.65
N VAL A 102 -0.62 1.85 -6.75
CA VAL A 102 0.78 2.01 -6.34
C VAL A 102 1.71 1.87 -7.55
N LYS A 103 1.49 0.84 -8.39
CA LYS A 103 2.27 0.67 -9.62
C LYS A 103 2.14 1.89 -10.53
N VAL A 104 0.94 2.37 -10.79
CA VAL A 104 0.69 3.50 -11.69
C VAL A 104 1.31 4.80 -11.15
N ALA A 105 1.05 5.14 -9.89
CA ALA A 105 1.55 6.37 -9.28
C ALA A 105 3.09 6.36 -9.15
N SER A 106 3.66 5.25 -8.68
CA SER A 106 5.12 5.08 -8.64
C SER A 106 5.75 5.20 -10.03
N THR A 107 5.12 4.63 -11.09
CA THR A 107 5.67 4.72 -12.45
C THR A 107 5.76 6.16 -12.92
N ALA A 108 4.70 6.95 -12.75
CA ALA A 108 4.69 8.36 -13.15
C ALA A 108 5.80 9.16 -12.45
N VAL A 109 5.92 9.00 -11.14
CA VAL A 109 6.85 9.77 -10.32
C VAL A 109 8.30 9.31 -10.53
N VAL A 110 8.54 8.01 -10.58
CA VAL A 110 9.89 7.45 -10.84
C VAL A 110 10.37 7.84 -12.24
N ALA A 111 9.51 7.80 -13.25
CA ALA A 111 9.85 8.25 -14.61
C ALA A 111 10.27 9.74 -14.62
N GLU A 112 9.54 10.61 -13.92
CA GLU A 112 9.94 12.02 -13.75
C GLU A 112 11.31 12.14 -13.04
N MET A 113 11.53 11.40 -11.94
CA MET A 113 12.80 11.40 -11.20
C MET A 113 13.99 10.95 -12.06
N LEU A 114 13.76 10.03 -13.01
CA LEU A 114 14.76 9.56 -13.97
C LEU A 114 15.05 10.57 -15.08
N GLY A 115 14.34 11.72 -15.10
CA GLY A 115 14.51 12.78 -16.07
C GLY A 115 13.89 12.47 -17.43
N LEU A 116 12.87 11.63 -17.49
CA LEU A 116 12.15 11.31 -18.72
C LEU A 116 11.35 12.52 -19.20
N THR A 117 11.21 12.65 -20.50
CA THR A 117 10.34 13.63 -21.14
C THR A 117 8.87 13.32 -20.85
N ARG A 118 7.98 14.30 -21.08
CA ARG A 118 6.54 14.10 -20.94
C ARG A 118 6.03 12.90 -21.74
N GLU A 119 6.53 12.72 -22.96
CA GLU A 119 6.13 11.60 -23.82
C GLU A 119 6.61 10.26 -23.26
N GLU A 120 7.85 10.17 -22.82
CA GLU A 120 8.38 8.95 -22.19
C GLU A 120 7.67 8.62 -20.89
N ILE A 121 7.26 9.62 -20.08
CA ILE A 121 6.44 9.43 -18.88
C ILE A 121 5.07 8.84 -19.26
N LEU A 122 4.42 9.38 -20.30
CA LEU A 122 3.14 8.84 -20.79
C LEU A 122 3.30 7.40 -21.28
N ASN A 123 4.40 7.06 -21.98
CA ASN A 123 4.72 5.72 -22.39
C ASN A 123 4.87 4.79 -21.16
N ALA A 124 5.67 5.17 -20.17
CA ALA A 124 5.85 4.40 -18.94
C ALA A 124 4.53 4.15 -18.19
N VAL A 125 3.70 5.18 -18.03
CA VAL A 125 2.39 5.07 -17.35
C VAL A 125 1.43 4.18 -18.13
N SER A 126 1.43 4.26 -19.46
CA SER A 126 0.60 3.37 -20.29
C SER A 126 1.02 1.90 -20.15
N LEU A 127 2.31 1.62 -20.08
CA LEU A 127 2.84 0.27 -19.79
C LEU A 127 2.37 -0.21 -18.41
N ALA A 128 2.29 0.67 -17.41
CA ALA A 128 1.77 0.30 -16.10
C ALA A 128 0.29 -0.12 -16.12
N TRP A 129 -0.50 0.38 -17.05
CA TRP A 129 -1.89 -0.06 -17.26
C TRP A 129 -2.00 -1.35 -18.07
N VAL A 130 -1.07 -1.60 -19.00
CA VAL A 130 -1.02 -2.82 -19.81
C VAL A 130 -0.45 -4.00 -19.04
N ASP A 131 0.62 -3.79 -18.27
CA ASP A 131 1.40 -4.85 -17.63
C ASP A 131 0.70 -5.41 -16.39
N GLY A 132 0.04 -6.54 -16.54
CA GLY A 132 -0.53 -7.42 -15.50
C GLY A 132 -1.07 -6.75 -14.23
N GLN A 133 -2.34 -6.98 -13.94
CA GLN A 133 -2.98 -6.36 -12.78
C GLN A 133 -3.00 -7.30 -11.57
N SER A 134 -2.86 -6.75 -10.37
CA SER A 134 -2.91 -7.53 -9.14
C SER A 134 -4.34 -7.90 -8.79
N LEU A 135 -4.65 -9.21 -8.79
CA LEU A 135 -5.94 -9.72 -8.31
C LEU A 135 -6.00 -9.70 -6.78
N ARG A 136 -7.17 -9.39 -6.24
CA ARG A 136 -7.38 -9.26 -4.79
C ARG A 136 -7.56 -10.58 -4.04
N THR A 137 -7.63 -11.71 -4.72
CA THR A 137 -7.93 -13.02 -4.13
C THR A 137 -7.04 -13.37 -2.92
N TYR A 138 -5.77 -12.99 -2.93
CA TYR A 138 -4.82 -13.29 -1.84
C TYR A 138 -5.15 -12.60 -0.51
N ARG A 139 -6.12 -11.67 -0.48
CA ARG A 139 -6.61 -11.03 0.75
C ARG A 139 -7.86 -11.70 1.30
N HIS A 140 -8.45 -12.65 0.60
CA HIS A 140 -9.79 -13.14 0.92
C HIS A 140 -9.91 -14.66 1.02
N ALA A 141 -9.17 -15.47 0.27
CA ALA A 141 -9.46 -16.88 0.11
C ALA A 141 -8.29 -17.82 0.48
N PRO A 142 -8.45 -18.68 1.48
CA PRO A 142 -9.50 -18.72 2.49
C PRO A 142 -9.32 -17.67 3.57
N ASN A 143 -8.07 -17.20 3.76
CA ASN A 143 -7.62 -16.11 4.64
C ASN A 143 -6.61 -15.24 3.90
N THR A 144 -5.99 -14.27 4.60
CA THR A 144 -4.99 -13.39 4.02
C THR A 144 -3.66 -14.13 3.86
N GLY A 145 -3.19 -14.26 2.62
CA GLY A 145 -1.90 -14.89 2.33
C GLY A 145 -0.71 -13.93 2.55
N THR A 146 0.49 -14.51 2.69
CA THR A 146 1.75 -13.77 2.90
C THR A 146 2.06 -12.73 1.82
N ARG A 147 1.51 -12.90 0.60
CA ARG A 147 1.61 -11.88 -0.48
C ARG A 147 1.16 -10.50 -0.04
N LYS A 148 0.21 -10.40 0.90
CA LYS A 148 -0.26 -9.12 1.44
C LYS A 148 0.90 -8.23 1.89
N SER A 149 1.90 -8.80 2.55
CA SER A 149 3.04 -8.07 3.10
C SER A 149 4.06 -7.59 2.05
N TRP A 150 4.09 -8.17 0.86
CA TRP A 150 5.04 -7.80 -0.19
C TRP A 150 4.39 -7.33 -1.52
N ALA A 151 3.05 -7.32 -1.59
CA ALA A 151 2.35 -6.92 -2.81
C ALA A 151 2.62 -5.47 -3.23
N ALA A 152 2.77 -4.56 -2.27
CA ALA A 152 3.16 -3.18 -2.54
C ALA A 152 4.61 -3.07 -3.01
N GLY A 153 5.52 -3.86 -2.43
CA GLY A 153 6.90 -3.97 -2.89
C GLY A 153 7.00 -4.45 -4.33
N ASP A 154 6.22 -5.49 -4.69
CA ASP A 154 6.10 -5.96 -6.08
C ASP A 154 5.59 -4.84 -7.00
N ALA A 155 4.54 -4.13 -6.61
CA ALA A 155 3.94 -3.07 -7.41
C ALA A 155 4.93 -1.92 -7.69
N THR A 156 5.58 -1.38 -6.64
CA THR A 156 6.51 -0.26 -6.78
C THR A 156 7.82 -0.66 -7.47
N SER A 157 8.28 -1.92 -7.34
CA SER A 157 9.43 -2.44 -8.09
C SER A 157 9.16 -2.57 -9.58
N ARG A 158 7.96 -3.04 -9.94
CA ARG A 158 7.50 -3.06 -11.35
C ARG A 158 7.47 -1.65 -11.94
N ALA A 159 7.04 -0.66 -11.16
CA ALA A 159 7.04 0.73 -11.58
C ALA A 159 8.45 1.24 -11.93
N VAL A 160 9.45 0.94 -11.09
CA VAL A 160 10.85 1.29 -11.37
C VAL A 160 11.33 0.62 -12.65
N ARG A 161 11.02 -0.67 -12.83
CA ARG A 161 11.38 -1.42 -14.04
C ARG A 161 10.76 -0.82 -15.30
N LEU A 162 9.46 -0.50 -15.28
CA LEU A 162 8.75 0.08 -16.42
C LEU A 162 9.30 1.46 -16.79
N ALA A 163 9.60 2.30 -15.80
CA ALA A 163 10.21 3.61 -16.02
C ALA A 163 11.62 3.48 -16.65
N LEU A 164 12.41 2.50 -16.20
CA LEU A 164 13.72 2.21 -16.80
C LEU A 164 13.61 1.68 -18.24
N MET A 165 12.60 0.85 -18.52
CA MET A 165 12.34 0.38 -19.90
C MET A 165 11.95 1.56 -20.81
N ALA A 166 11.03 2.42 -20.39
CA ALA A 166 10.67 3.62 -21.16
C ALA A 166 11.88 4.53 -21.40
N LYS A 167 12.78 4.64 -20.42
CA LYS A 167 14.05 5.38 -20.57
C LYS A 167 14.96 4.83 -21.67
N THR A 168 14.87 3.55 -22.01
CA THR A 168 15.62 2.97 -23.12
C THR A 168 14.96 3.16 -24.49
N GLY A 169 13.85 3.87 -24.56
CA GLY A 169 13.12 4.13 -25.79
C GLY A 169 11.97 3.15 -26.05
N GLU A 170 11.56 2.34 -25.04
CA GLU A 170 10.41 1.46 -25.21
C GLU A 170 9.13 2.28 -25.39
N MET A 171 8.35 1.91 -26.39
CA MET A 171 7.11 2.62 -26.74
C MET A 171 5.99 2.31 -25.73
N GLY A 172 5.07 3.26 -25.58
CA GLY A 172 3.83 3.07 -24.85
C GLY A 172 2.62 2.82 -25.75
N TYR A 173 1.45 2.73 -25.10
CA TYR A 173 0.17 2.45 -25.75
C TYR A 173 -0.85 3.51 -25.34
N PRO A 174 -1.02 4.60 -26.12
CA PRO A 174 -1.86 5.74 -25.74
C PRO A 174 -3.31 5.36 -25.40
N SER A 175 -3.82 4.29 -26.01
CA SER A 175 -5.17 3.78 -25.77
C SER A 175 -5.25 2.67 -24.70
N ALA A 176 -4.22 2.49 -23.85
CA ALA A 176 -4.17 1.44 -22.83
C ALA A 176 -5.42 1.39 -21.93
N LEU A 177 -6.03 2.54 -21.63
CA LEU A 177 -7.27 2.62 -20.85
C LEU A 177 -8.53 2.44 -21.71
N THR A 178 -8.56 3.01 -22.94
CA THR A 178 -9.78 3.32 -23.67
C THR A 178 -9.99 2.51 -24.97
N ALA A 179 -9.01 1.67 -25.36
CA ALA A 179 -9.17 0.85 -26.58
C ALA A 179 -10.41 -0.04 -26.44
N PRO A 180 -11.38 0.02 -27.39
CA PRO A 180 -12.55 -0.84 -27.36
C PRO A 180 -12.14 -2.32 -27.29
N VAL A 181 -12.78 -3.09 -26.43
CA VAL A 181 -12.54 -4.53 -26.20
C VAL A 181 -11.20 -4.84 -25.51
N TRP A 182 -10.13 -4.09 -25.78
CA TRP A 182 -8.76 -4.42 -25.40
C TRP A 182 -8.19 -3.50 -24.30
N GLY A 183 -8.82 -2.36 -24.06
CA GLY A 183 -8.39 -1.39 -23.03
C GLY A 183 -8.81 -1.79 -21.62
N PHE A 184 -8.15 -1.20 -20.65
CA PHE A 184 -8.37 -1.49 -19.24
C PHE A 184 -9.84 -1.33 -18.81
N TYR A 185 -10.54 -0.32 -19.32
CA TYR A 185 -11.94 -0.08 -18.97
C TYR A 185 -12.84 -1.25 -19.35
N ASP A 186 -12.73 -1.74 -20.57
CA ASP A 186 -13.56 -2.87 -21.04
C ASP A 186 -13.12 -4.20 -20.41
N VAL A 187 -11.81 -4.47 -20.37
CA VAL A 187 -11.29 -5.76 -19.88
C VAL A 187 -11.43 -5.92 -18.38
N SER A 188 -11.17 -4.86 -17.60
CA SER A 188 -10.98 -4.98 -16.14
C SER A 188 -11.91 -4.10 -15.32
N PHE A 189 -12.57 -3.11 -15.91
CA PHE A 189 -13.37 -2.11 -15.18
C PHE A 189 -14.83 -2.06 -15.61
N LYS A 190 -15.36 -3.15 -16.21
CA LYS A 190 -16.76 -3.33 -16.63
C LYS A 190 -17.24 -2.27 -17.62
N GLY A 191 -16.34 -1.72 -18.44
CA GLY A 191 -16.65 -0.66 -19.41
C GLY A 191 -16.75 0.75 -18.79
N GLU A 192 -16.59 0.88 -17.47
CA GLU A 192 -16.70 2.17 -16.78
C GLU A 192 -15.39 2.95 -16.89
N SER A 193 -15.49 4.23 -17.25
CA SER A 193 -14.34 5.15 -17.22
C SER A 193 -14.10 5.71 -15.83
N PHE A 194 -12.86 6.10 -15.53
CA PHE A 194 -12.53 6.72 -14.24
C PHE A 194 -13.20 8.09 -14.10
N ARG A 195 -13.62 8.36 -12.87
CA ARG A 195 -14.15 9.65 -12.43
C ARG A 195 -13.10 10.39 -11.62
N PHE A 196 -13.04 11.70 -11.80
CA PHE A 196 -12.13 12.58 -11.08
C PHE A 196 -12.92 13.77 -10.52
N GLN A 197 -12.96 13.91 -9.19
CA GLN A 197 -13.67 14.98 -8.51
C GLN A 197 -12.90 16.30 -8.51
N ARG A 198 -11.59 16.24 -8.63
CA ARG A 198 -10.71 17.36 -8.36
C ARG A 198 -9.43 17.32 -9.19
N PRO A 199 -8.82 18.48 -9.46
CA PRO A 199 -7.48 18.52 -10.02
C PRO A 199 -6.45 18.02 -9.01
N TYR A 200 -5.30 17.59 -9.48
CA TYR A 200 -4.17 17.21 -8.64
C TYR A 200 -3.61 18.41 -7.85
N GLY A 201 -3.21 18.18 -6.61
CA GLY A 201 -2.62 19.13 -5.69
C GLY A 201 -1.84 18.43 -4.57
N SER A 202 -2.24 18.63 -3.31
CA SER A 202 -1.66 17.99 -2.12
C SER A 202 -2.73 17.38 -1.19
N TYR A 203 -3.96 17.32 -1.65
CA TYR A 203 -5.12 16.92 -0.83
C TYR A 203 -4.94 15.55 -0.16
N VAL A 204 -4.41 14.58 -0.86
CA VAL A 204 -4.25 13.23 -0.30
C VAL A 204 -3.21 13.23 0.81
N MET A 205 -2.07 13.91 0.63
CA MET A 205 -1.04 14.02 1.67
C MET A 205 -1.56 14.76 2.91
N GLU A 206 -2.42 15.76 2.74
CA GLU A 206 -2.99 16.54 3.84
C GLU A 206 -4.07 15.78 4.62
N ASN A 207 -4.68 14.75 4.03
CA ASN A 207 -5.84 14.06 4.58
C ASN A 207 -5.65 12.56 4.78
N VAL A 208 -4.47 12.01 4.47
CA VAL A 208 -4.15 10.60 4.72
C VAL A 208 -4.13 10.32 6.23
N LEU A 209 -4.55 9.13 6.62
CA LEU A 209 -4.68 8.73 8.02
C LEU A 209 -3.48 7.91 8.46
N PHE A 210 -3.12 8.02 9.75
CA PHE A 210 -2.01 7.30 10.35
C PHE A 210 -2.49 6.38 11.48
N LYS A 211 -1.86 5.23 11.62
CA LYS A 211 -2.09 4.27 12.71
C LYS A 211 -1.16 4.60 13.88
N ILE A 212 -1.48 5.65 14.62
CA ILE A 212 -0.62 6.19 15.68
C ILE A 212 -0.71 5.35 16.96
N SER A 213 -1.93 4.92 17.33
CA SER A 213 -2.18 4.32 18.64
C SER A 213 -1.82 2.83 18.71
N PHE A 214 -2.16 2.07 17.67
CA PHE A 214 -2.00 0.62 17.67
C PHE A 214 -1.45 0.10 16.35
N PRO A 215 -0.54 -0.89 16.39
CA PRO A 215 -0.06 -1.59 15.18
C PRO A 215 -1.13 -2.59 14.70
N ALA A 216 -2.24 -2.08 14.16
CA ALA A 216 -3.39 -2.86 13.75
C ALA A 216 -3.97 -2.32 12.45
N GLU A 217 -4.58 -3.17 11.65
CA GLU A 217 -5.31 -2.77 10.44
C GLU A 217 -6.31 -1.66 10.78
N PHE A 218 -6.46 -0.67 9.90
CA PHE A 218 -7.12 0.61 10.25
C PHE A 218 -8.55 0.45 10.75
N HIS A 219 -9.34 -0.47 10.17
CA HIS A 219 -10.73 -0.71 10.56
C HIS A 219 -10.88 -1.34 11.96
N SER A 220 -9.80 -1.84 12.57
CA SER A 220 -9.80 -2.41 13.91
C SER A 220 -9.39 -1.44 15.01
N GLN A 221 -8.86 -0.25 14.69
CA GLN A 221 -8.25 0.67 15.66
C GLN A 221 -9.16 0.95 16.87
N THR A 222 -10.42 1.34 16.63
CA THR A 222 -11.38 1.62 17.70
C THR A 222 -11.83 0.38 18.48
N ALA A 223 -11.83 -0.80 17.84
CA ALA A 223 -12.13 -2.04 18.51
C ALA A 223 -10.98 -2.48 19.45
N VAL A 224 -9.73 -2.25 19.02
CA VAL A 224 -8.54 -2.47 19.85
C VAL A 224 -8.54 -1.54 21.06
N GLU A 225 -8.82 -0.25 20.85
CA GLU A 225 -8.93 0.76 21.91
C GLU A 225 -10.00 0.36 22.95
N ALA A 226 -11.19 -0.03 22.47
CA ALA A 226 -12.26 -0.52 23.33
C ALA A 226 -11.85 -1.78 24.13
N ALA A 227 -11.12 -2.70 23.51
CA ALA A 227 -10.63 -3.90 24.18
C ALA A 227 -9.62 -3.58 25.29
N MET A 228 -8.72 -2.61 25.09
CA MET A 228 -7.80 -2.13 26.12
C MET A 228 -8.53 -1.49 27.29
N THR A 229 -9.50 -0.63 27.00
CA THR A 229 -10.35 -0.02 28.05
C THR A 229 -11.09 -1.09 28.86
N LEU A 230 -11.65 -2.11 28.20
CA LEU A 230 -12.32 -3.22 28.88
C LEU A 230 -11.34 -4.05 29.73
N TYR A 231 -10.12 -4.28 29.26
CA TYR A 231 -9.08 -4.95 30.04
C TYR A 231 -8.81 -4.20 31.36
N GLU A 232 -8.60 -2.89 31.30
CA GLU A 232 -8.38 -2.07 32.50
C GLU A 232 -9.56 -2.14 33.49
N GLN A 233 -10.79 -2.08 32.96
CA GLN A 233 -12.01 -2.22 33.78
C GLN A 233 -12.13 -3.61 34.40
N MET A 234 -11.81 -4.66 33.68
CA MET A 234 -11.79 -6.03 34.20
C MET A 234 -10.76 -6.18 35.36
N GLN A 235 -9.54 -5.65 35.16
CA GLN A 235 -8.51 -5.68 36.20
C GLN A 235 -8.96 -4.93 37.46
N ALA A 236 -9.55 -3.74 37.31
CA ALA A 236 -10.08 -2.96 38.43
C ALA A 236 -11.22 -3.68 39.19
N ALA A 237 -11.97 -4.53 38.49
CA ALA A 237 -13.02 -5.36 39.06
C ALA A 237 -12.53 -6.71 39.61
N GLY A 238 -11.21 -6.97 39.60
CA GLY A 238 -10.63 -8.24 40.02
C GLY A 238 -10.97 -9.44 39.12
N LYS A 239 -11.33 -9.16 37.85
CA LYS A 239 -11.68 -10.16 36.83
C LYS A 239 -10.54 -10.39 35.86
N THR A 240 -10.57 -11.53 35.21
CA THR A 240 -9.60 -11.97 34.22
C THR A 240 -10.27 -12.33 32.89
N ALA A 241 -9.49 -12.64 31.88
CA ALA A 241 -10.03 -13.14 30.62
C ALA A 241 -10.85 -14.43 30.76
N ALA A 242 -10.60 -15.25 31.80
CA ALA A 242 -11.39 -16.46 32.08
C ALA A 242 -12.84 -16.17 32.51
N ASP A 243 -13.13 -14.94 32.92
CA ASP A 243 -14.48 -14.50 33.30
C ASP A 243 -15.30 -13.98 32.11
N ILE A 244 -14.70 -13.94 30.90
CA ILE A 244 -15.38 -13.49 29.68
C ILE A 244 -16.22 -14.65 29.12
N GLU A 245 -17.53 -14.50 29.15
CA GLU A 245 -18.44 -15.47 28.53
C GLU A 245 -18.53 -15.29 27.01
N LYS A 246 -18.56 -14.04 26.54
CA LYS A 246 -18.75 -13.72 25.11
C LYS A 246 -18.22 -12.34 24.78
N VAL A 247 -17.61 -12.20 23.60
CA VAL A 247 -17.25 -10.92 22.99
C VAL A 247 -18.12 -10.67 21.76
N THR A 248 -18.76 -9.52 21.71
CA THR A 248 -19.54 -9.10 20.55
C THR A 248 -18.99 -7.77 20.03
N ILE A 249 -18.52 -7.79 18.79
CA ILE A 249 -17.97 -6.61 18.12
C ILE A 249 -19.03 -6.09 17.13
N ARG A 250 -19.47 -4.84 17.31
CA ARG A 250 -20.32 -4.13 16.34
C ARG A 250 -19.46 -3.16 15.56
N THR A 251 -19.47 -3.30 14.26
CA THR A 251 -18.61 -2.51 13.36
C THR A 251 -19.31 -2.26 12.02
N HIS A 252 -18.66 -1.53 11.11
CA HIS A 252 -19.20 -1.22 9.81
C HIS A 252 -18.93 -2.33 8.76
N GLU A 253 -19.68 -2.29 7.66
CA GLU A 253 -19.63 -3.31 6.60
C GLU A 253 -18.21 -3.53 6.04
N ALA A 254 -17.45 -2.47 5.82
CA ALA A 254 -16.09 -2.59 5.27
C ALA A 254 -15.17 -3.40 6.18
N CYS A 255 -15.25 -3.20 7.51
CA CYS A 255 -14.52 -3.98 8.49
C CYS A 255 -14.85 -5.48 8.37
N ILE A 256 -16.15 -5.83 8.37
CA ILE A 256 -16.60 -7.22 8.23
C ILE A 256 -16.07 -7.83 6.93
N ARG A 257 -16.15 -7.08 5.82
CA ARG A 257 -15.72 -7.57 4.51
C ARG A 257 -14.20 -7.79 4.41
N ILE A 258 -13.40 -7.03 5.17
CA ILE A 258 -11.93 -7.05 5.05
C ILE A 258 -11.28 -7.91 6.12
N ILE A 259 -11.66 -7.75 7.38
CA ILE A 259 -10.93 -8.31 8.52
C ILE A 259 -11.76 -9.23 9.43
N ASP A 260 -13.01 -9.56 9.10
CA ASP A 260 -13.73 -10.67 9.75
C ASP A 260 -13.21 -11.99 9.18
N LYS A 261 -12.29 -12.63 9.89
CA LYS A 261 -11.66 -13.89 9.49
C LYS A 261 -12.14 -15.05 10.34
N LYS A 262 -12.17 -16.22 9.74
CA LYS A 262 -12.61 -17.47 10.38
C LYS A 262 -11.58 -18.57 10.13
N GLY A 263 -11.41 -19.44 11.11
CA GLY A 263 -10.48 -20.56 11.04
C GLY A 263 -9.05 -20.22 11.52
N PRO A 264 -8.09 -21.12 11.26
CA PRO A 264 -6.74 -20.95 11.74
C PRO A 264 -6.02 -19.76 11.08
N LEU A 265 -5.20 -19.07 11.88
CA LEU A 265 -4.35 -17.97 11.44
C LEU A 265 -2.93 -18.48 11.30
N ASN A 266 -2.45 -18.63 10.07
CA ASN A 266 -1.23 -19.37 9.77
C ASN A 266 0.03 -18.51 9.64
N ASN A 267 -0.12 -17.18 9.63
CA ASN A 267 0.99 -16.26 9.41
C ASN A 267 0.66 -14.85 9.94
N PRO A 268 1.66 -13.97 10.12
CA PRO A 268 1.44 -12.60 10.59
C PRO A 268 0.42 -11.78 9.76
N ALA A 269 0.35 -12.01 8.44
CA ALA A 269 -0.61 -11.32 7.58
C ALA A 269 -2.07 -11.76 7.81
N ASP A 270 -2.29 -12.98 8.29
CA ASP A 270 -3.62 -13.42 8.74
C ASP A 270 -4.01 -12.70 10.04
N ARG A 271 -3.06 -12.59 10.98
CA ARG A 271 -3.28 -12.03 12.32
C ARG A 271 -3.54 -10.53 12.26
N ASP A 272 -2.75 -9.78 11.49
CA ASP A 272 -2.91 -8.33 11.34
C ASP A 272 -4.15 -7.91 10.52
N HIS A 273 -4.82 -8.89 9.88
CA HIS A 273 -6.08 -8.72 9.16
C HIS A 273 -7.24 -9.52 9.76
N CYS A 274 -7.17 -9.86 11.05
CA CYS A 274 -8.22 -10.56 11.78
C CYS A 274 -8.69 -9.73 12.97
N ILE A 275 -9.91 -9.14 12.89
CA ILE A 275 -10.43 -8.30 13.97
C ILE A 275 -10.59 -9.09 15.28
N GLN A 276 -10.95 -10.38 15.19
CA GLN A 276 -11.07 -11.23 16.35
C GLN A 276 -9.73 -11.38 17.09
N TYR A 277 -8.65 -11.59 16.33
CA TYR A 277 -7.30 -11.67 16.90
C TYR A 277 -6.87 -10.36 17.54
N MET A 278 -7.00 -9.27 16.79
CA MET A 278 -6.60 -7.92 17.24
C MET A 278 -7.39 -7.42 18.45
N VAL A 279 -8.58 -7.94 18.71
CA VAL A 279 -9.37 -7.67 19.92
C VAL A 279 -9.06 -8.64 21.04
N ALA A 280 -8.79 -9.92 20.75
CA ALA A 280 -8.48 -10.93 21.76
C ALA A 280 -7.16 -10.63 22.48
N ILE A 281 -6.12 -10.23 21.77
CA ILE A 281 -4.80 -9.95 22.39
C ILE A 281 -4.90 -8.87 23.49
N PRO A 282 -5.47 -7.68 23.27
CA PRO A 282 -5.61 -6.70 24.34
C PRO A 282 -6.54 -7.14 25.48
N LEU A 283 -7.58 -7.91 25.20
CA LEU A 283 -8.42 -8.47 26.28
C LEU A 283 -7.67 -9.48 27.17
N LEU A 284 -6.69 -10.19 26.59
CA LEU A 284 -5.86 -11.16 27.32
C LEU A 284 -4.69 -10.50 28.05
N PHE A 285 -4.02 -9.56 27.41
CA PHE A 285 -2.69 -9.08 27.83
C PHE A 285 -2.62 -7.57 28.12
N GLY A 286 -3.67 -6.79 27.86
CA GLY A 286 -3.70 -5.32 28.02
C GLY A 286 -2.78 -4.58 27.05
N ARG A 287 -2.38 -5.21 25.97
CA ARG A 287 -1.49 -4.61 24.95
C ARG A 287 -1.74 -5.21 23.58
N LEU A 288 -1.28 -4.49 22.54
CA LEU A 288 -1.11 -5.03 21.19
C LEU A 288 0.15 -4.41 20.59
N THR A 289 1.15 -5.22 20.32
CA THR A 289 2.46 -4.82 19.78
C THR A 289 2.81 -5.60 18.52
N ALA A 290 3.87 -5.21 17.82
CA ALA A 290 4.37 -5.95 16.65
C ALA A 290 4.71 -7.42 16.99
N ALA A 291 5.28 -7.65 18.16
CA ALA A 291 5.66 -8.99 18.62
C ALA A 291 4.45 -9.93 18.82
N ASP A 292 3.27 -9.39 19.05
CA ASP A 292 2.06 -10.20 19.22
C ASP A 292 1.55 -10.80 17.88
N TYR A 293 2.10 -10.39 16.73
CA TYR A 293 1.80 -10.97 15.43
C TYR A 293 2.80 -12.03 14.98
N GLU A 294 3.98 -12.09 15.59
CA GLU A 294 5.02 -13.06 15.27
C GLU A 294 4.72 -14.43 15.91
N ASP A 295 5.46 -15.48 15.50
CA ASP A 295 5.32 -16.85 16.02
C ASP A 295 6.11 -17.07 17.30
#